data_18396f92097478c7e8a6addaa27b97f6
#
_entry.id   18396f92097478c7e8a6addaa27b97f6
#
_cell.length_a   1.000
_cell.length_b   1.000
_cell.length_c   1.000
_cell.angle_alpha   90.00
_cell.angle_beta   90.00
_cell.angle_gamma   90.00
#
_symmetry.space_group_name_H-M   'P 1'
#
loop_
_entity.id
_entity.type
_entity.pdbx_description
1 polymer ?
#
loop_
_entity_poly.entity_id
_entity_poly.type
_entity_poly.pdbx_seq_one_letter_code
_entity_poly.pdbx_strand_id
1 'polypeptide(L)'
;KEILTKWHPTWHADMETIPGGPSIIIANEFFDALPIRQFMRKKQTWRERIVTLDKHGALAFTWSSPISSIPKQLASPAEVPNGEIVEICPSAIKLAKTLTHHLCSHGGVGLIIDYGYDAHIVGDTLQAVINHTYTSILEAPGEADLSAHVDFKTIAGAVKSAGGITYGPVTQGNFFRSLGIEARV
;
A
#
# COMPACT_ATOMS: atom_id res chain seq x y z
N LYS A 1 -14.36 17.01 -7.19
CA LYS A 1 -15.75 17.03 -6.63
C LYS A 1 -16.77 17.57 -7.64
N GLU A 2 -16.48 18.65 -8.35
CA GLU A 2 -17.42 19.30 -9.31
C GLU A 2 -17.90 18.36 -10.43
N ILE A 3 -17.00 17.53 -11.00
CA ILE A 3 -17.32 16.59 -12.10
C ILE A 3 -18.39 15.57 -11.69
N LEU A 4 -18.45 15.21 -10.43
CA LEU A 4 -19.35 14.16 -9.92
C LEU A 4 -20.65 14.70 -9.32
N THR A 5 -20.85 16.02 -9.23
CA THR A 5 -22.03 16.60 -8.58
C THR A 5 -23.35 16.15 -9.22
N LYS A 6 -23.37 15.94 -10.54
CA LYS A 6 -24.56 15.42 -11.24
C LYS A 6 -25.01 14.02 -10.82
N TRP A 7 -24.13 13.26 -10.13
CA TRP A 7 -24.39 11.90 -9.67
C TRP A 7 -24.77 11.85 -8.17
N HIS A 8 -24.82 13.03 -7.51
CA HIS A 8 -25.13 13.16 -6.08
C HIS A 8 -24.32 12.22 -5.18
N PRO A 9 -22.97 12.18 -5.28
CA PRO A 9 -22.15 11.27 -4.48
C PRO A 9 -22.21 11.67 -3.00
N THR A 10 -22.24 10.69 -2.13
CA THR A 10 -21.99 10.88 -0.70
C THR A 10 -20.52 10.71 -0.42
N TRP A 11 -19.92 11.70 0.25
CA TRP A 11 -18.52 11.70 0.61
C TRP A 11 -18.33 11.24 2.05
N HIS A 12 -17.48 10.23 2.24
CA HIS A 12 -17.15 9.69 3.56
C HIS A 12 -15.68 9.95 3.86
N ALA A 13 -15.36 10.40 5.06
CA ALA A 13 -13.99 10.57 5.53
C ALA A 13 -13.40 9.24 6.02
N ASP A 14 -14.25 8.38 6.56
CA ASP A 14 -13.88 7.10 7.16
C ASP A 14 -14.80 5.98 6.67
N MET A 15 -14.25 4.76 6.63
CA MET A 15 -14.99 3.56 6.26
C MET A 15 -16.17 3.26 7.20
N GLU A 16 -16.03 3.61 8.46
CA GLU A 16 -17.09 3.40 9.49
C GLU A 16 -18.35 4.22 9.24
N THR A 17 -18.25 5.26 8.44
CA THR A 17 -19.40 6.12 8.07
C THR A 17 -20.14 5.64 6.82
N ILE A 18 -19.64 4.60 6.14
CA ILE A 18 -20.30 4.02 4.98
C ILE A 18 -21.54 3.23 5.45
N PRO A 19 -22.71 3.47 4.84
CA PRO A 19 -23.94 2.76 5.22
C PRO A 19 -23.80 1.25 5.09
N GLY A 20 -24.43 0.50 5.98
CA GLY A 20 -24.55 -0.94 5.86
C GLY A 20 -25.34 -1.32 4.61
N GLY A 21 -24.96 -2.43 3.98
CA GLY A 21 -25.60 -2.97 2.79
C GLY A 21 -24.59 -3.61 1.83
N PRO A 22 -25.05 -4.43 0.88
CA PRO A 22 -24.19 -5.03 -0.13
C PRO A 22 -23.45 -3.95 -0.93
N SER A 23 -22.13 -4.12 -1.10
CA SER A 23 -21.28 -3.09 -1.67
C SER A 23 -20.38 -3.63 -2.76
N ILE A 24 -20.14 -2.82 -3.80
CA ILE A 24 -19.05 -2.99 -4.74
C ILE A 24 -18.00 -1.93 -4.42
N ILE A 25 -16.83 -2.37 -3.97
CA ILE A 25 -15.73 -1.50 -3.58
C ILE A 25 -14.67 -1.55 -4.66
N ILE A 26 -14.26 -0.39 -5.18
CA ILE A 26 -13.17 -0.28 -6.16
C ILE A 26 -12.10 0.61 -5.56
N ALA A 27 -10.90 0.08 -5.42
CA ALA A 27 -9.70 0.81 -5.03
C ALA A 27 -8.70 0.72 -6.19
N ASN A 28 -8.56 1.81 -6.94
CA ASN A 28 -7.62 1.92 -8.05
C ASN A 28 -6.53 2.92 -7.68
N GLU A 29 -5.28 2.47 -7.70
CA GLU A 29 -4.12 3.26 -7.30
C GLU A 29 -4.40 4.01 -5.98
N PHE A 30 -4.75 3.25 -4.98
CA PHE A 30 -5.12 3.75 -3.65
C PHE A 30 -4.21 3.20 -2.56
N PHE A 31 -3.84 1.93 -2.65
CA PHE A 31 -3.01 1.28 -1.64
C PHE A 31 -1.54 1.68 -1.75
N ASP A 32 -1.07 2.03 -2.94
CA ASP A 32 0.28 2.53 -3.23
C ASP A 32 0.58 3.87 -2.54
N ALA A 33 -0.45 4.72 -2.37
CA ALA A 33 -0.34 6.02 -1.70
C ALA A 33 -0.41 5.94 -0.16
N LEU A 34 -0.62 4.76 0.41
CA LEU A 34 -0.68 4.59 1.86
C LEU A 34 0.71 4.64 2.49
N PRO A 35 0.85 5.24 3.70
CA PRO A 35 2.16 5.41 4.32
C PRO A 35 2.81 4.08 4.67
N ILE A 36 4.01 3.89 4.14
CA ILE A 36 4.87 2.73 4.39
C ILE A 36 5.89 3.01 5.49
N ARG A 37 6.47 1.95 6.00
CA ARG A 37 7.65 1.97 6.86
C ARG A 37 8.73 1.10 6.23
N GLN A 38 9.95 1.59 6.22
CA GLN A 38 11.11 0.92 5.60
C GLN A 38 12.09 0.48 6.68
N PHE A 39 12.54 -0.76 6.61
CA PHE A 39 13.43 -1.37 7.57
C PHE A 39 14.63 -1.99 6.86
N MET A 40 15.84 -1.60 7.24
CA MET A 40 17.07 -2.19 6.74
C MET A 40 17.56 -3.25 7.73
N ARG A 41 17.88 -4.43 7.20
CA ARG A 41 18.63 -5.43 7.98
C ARG A 41 20.06 -4.98 8.20
N LYS A 42 20.50 -4.99 9.46
CA LYS A 42 21.91 -4.79 9.82
C LYS A 42 22.35 -5.86 10.80
N LYS A 43 23.11 -6.85 10.32
CA LYS A 43 23.50 -8.07 11.07
C LYS A 43 22.23 -8.80 11.54
N GLN A 44 22.03 -8.96 12.84
CA GLN A 44 20.89 -9.65 13.47
C GLN A 44 19.79 -8.68 13.94
N THR A 45 19.83 -7.41 13.50
CA THR A 45 18.89 -6.39 13.95
C THR A 45 18.27 -5.67 12.76
N TRP A 46 17.19 -4.97 13.03
CA TRP A 46 16.55 -4.07 12.11
C TRP A 46 16.79 -2.62 12.51
N ARG A 47 16.87 -1.73 11.51
CA ARG A 47 16.86 -0.29 11.67
C ARG A 47 15.77 0.29 10.79
N GLU A 48 14.99 1.20 11.32
CA GLU A 48 13.96 1.89 10.57
C GLU A 48 14.53 3.10 9.86
N ARG A 49 14.13 3.32 8.59
CA ARG A 49 14.41 4.55 7.87
C ARG A 49 13.52 5.66 8.42
N ILE A 50 14.12 6.76 8.83
CA ILE A 50 13.42 7.91 9.38
C ILE A 50 13.85 9.19 8.67
N VAL A 51 12.99 10.19 8.67
CA VAL A 51 13.31 11.54 8.19
C VAL A 51 13.84 12.37 9.35
N THR A 52 14.88 13.12 9.10
CA THR A 52 15.51 14.05 10.05
C THR A 52 15.91 15.33 9.34
N LEU A 53 16.44 16.29 10.08
CA LEU A 53 17.12 17.44 9.51
C LEU A 53 18.64 17.19 9.47
N ASP A 54 19.26 17.55 8.37
CA ASP A 54 20.72 17.54 8.27
C ASP A 54 21.34 18.76 8.98
N LYS A 55 22.66 18.88 8.92
CA LYS A 55 23.41 20.01 9.52
C LYS A 55 23.09 21.39 8.92
N HIS A 56 22.40 21.44 7.80
CA HIS A 56 21.98 22.65 7.11
C HIS A 56 20.47 22.94 7.29
N GLY A 57 19.75 22.08 8.04
CA GLY A 57 18.31 22.20 8.26
C GLY A 57 17.46 21.64 7.12
N ALA A 58 18.05 20.95 6.14
CA ALA A 58 17.33 20.28 5.08
C ALA A 58 16.84 18.88 5.53
N LEU A 59 15.74 18.41 4.96
CA LEU A 59 15.24 17.06 5.18
C LEU A 59 16.23 16.03 4.66
N ALA A 60 16.49 15.01 5.46
CA ALA A 60 17.40 13.92 5.10
C ALA A 60 16.89 12.59 5.64
N PHE A 61 17.16 11.50 4.91
CA PHE A 61 16.96 10.16 5.44
C PHE A 61 18.11 9.73 6.34
N THR A 62 17.77 9.06 7.41
CA THR A 62 18.74 8.38 8.28
C THR A 62 18.15 7.05 8.78
N TRP A 63 18.99 6.25 9.42
CA TRP A 63 18.60 4.98 10.02
C TRP A 63 18.52 5.13 11.54
N SER A 64 17.45 4.64 12.14
CA SER A 64 17.28 4.62 13.59
C SER A 64 18.37 3.81 14.29
N SER A 65 18.46 3.92 15.60
CA SER A 65 19.12 2.90 16.43
C SER A 65 18.46 1.53 16.19
N PRO A 66 19.16 0.42 16.50
CA PRO A 66 18.55 -0.90 16.39
C PRO A 66 17.21 -0.95 17.15
N ILE A 67 16.16 -1.43 16.46
CA ILE A 67 14.84 -1.54 17.07
C ILE A 67 14.74 -2.80 17.91
N SER A 68 14.16 -2.67 19.12
CA SER A 68 13.93 -3.79 20.05
C SER A 68 12.59 -4.48 19.80
N SER A 69 11.60 -3.76 19.29
CA SER A 69 10.27 -4.30 18.97
C SER A 69 10.12 -4.42 17.45
N ILE A 70 10.27 -5.64 16.94
CA ILE A 70 10.17 -5.94 15.52
C ILE A 70 8.69 -6.03 15.14
N PRO A 71 8.22 -5.26 14.13
CA PRO A 71 6.88 -5.44 13.59
C PRO A 71 6.65 -6.88 13.14
N LYS A 72 5.48 -7.44 13.44
CA LYS A 72 5.12 -8.83 13.10
C LYS A 72 5.14 -9.12 11.59
N GLN A 73 5.06 -8.07 10.78
CA GLN A 73 5.09 -8.15 9.32
C GLN A 73 6.51 -8.36 8.76
N LEU A 74 7.54 -8.01 9.55
CA LEU A 74 8.92 -8.23 9.12
C LEU A 74 9.27 -9.71 9.23
N ALA A 75 9.90 -10.24 8.18
CA ALA A 75 10.53 -11.53 8.20
C ALA A 75 11.64 -11.62 9.25
N SER A 76 12.05 -12.85 9.58
CA SER A 76 13.22 -13.02 10.43
C SER A 76 14.45 -12.35 9.78
N PRO A 77 15.29 -11.64 10.55
CA PRO A 77 16.52 -11.07 9.99
C PRO A 77 17.41 -12.10 9.28
N ALA A 78 17.29 -13.39 9.62
CA ALA A 78 18.06 -14.45 8.95
C ALA A 78 17.62 -14.70 7.51
N GLU A 79 16.37 -14.35 7.15
CA GLU A 79 15.77 -14.58 5.85
C GLU A 79 16.00 -13.45 4.85
N VAL A 80 16.51 -12.30 5.32
CA VAL A 80 16.74 -11.12 4.49
C VAL A 80 18.24 -10.86 4.38
N PRO A 81 18.82 -10.62 3.20
CA PRO A 81 20.23 -10.29 3.07
C PRO A 81 20.63 -9.04 3.85
N ASN A 82 21.87 -8.98 4.32
CA ASN A 82 22.35 -7.85 5.10
C ASN A 82 22.46 -6.59 4.24
N GLY A 83 21.91 -5.48 4.69
CA GLY A 83 21.84 -4.22 3.96
C GLY A 83 20.57 -4.04 3.15
N GLU A 84 19.79 -5.09 2.95
CA GLU A 84 18.54 -5.01 2.20
C GLU A 84 17.43 -4.33 3.00
N ILE A 85 16.53 -3.69 2.27
CA ILE A 85 15.37 -2.98 2.78
C ILE A 85 14.13 -3.84 2.63
N VAL A 86 13.29 -3.85 3.65
CA VAL A 86 11.94 -4.43 3.62
C VAL A 86 10.95 -3.31 3.92
N GLU A 87 9.91 -3.27 3.13
CA GLU A 87 8.81 -2.32 3.29
C GLU A 87 7.60 -3.01 3.92
N ILE A 88 6.92 -2.31 4.80
CA ILE A 88 5.64 -2.73 5.35
C ILE A 88 4.66 -1.55 5.32
N CYS A 89 3.39 -1.85 5.08
CA CYS A 89 2.30 -0.88 5.09
C CYS A 89 1.23 -1.28 6.11
N PRO A 90 1.36 -0.90 7.39
CA PRO A 90 0.37 -1.24 8.41
C PRO A 90 -1.02 -0.71 8.12
N SER A 91 -1.12 0.45 7.48
CA SER A 91 -2.39 1.07 7.07
C SER A 91 -3.11 0.24 6.00
N ALA A 92 -2.39 -0.33 5.03
CA ALA A 92 -2.97 -1.23 4.04
C ALA A 92 -3.57 -2.49 4.69
N ILE A 93 -2.87 -3.07 5.66
CA ILE A 93 -3.35 -4.24 6.41
C ILE A 93 -4.62 -3.89 7.20
N LYS A 94 -4.61 -2.76 7.91
CA LYS A 94 -5.77 -2.29 8.66
C LYS A 94 -6.96 -2.07 7.72
N LEU A 95 -6.74 -1.34 6.63
CA LEU A 95 -7.78 -1.05 5.65
C LEU A 95 -8.36 -2.32 5.02
N ALA A 96 -7.50 -3.25 4.57
CA ALA A 96 -7.95 -4.52 4.00
C ALA A 96 -8.84 -5.30 4.97
N LYS A 97 -8.50 -5.34 6.26
CA LYS A 97 -9.34 -5.97 7.28
C LYS A 97 -10.68 -5.25 7.47
N THR A 98 -10.67 -3.92 7.53
CA THR A 98 -11.90 -3.12 7.68
C THR A 98 -12.84 -3.32 6.50
N LEU A 99 -12.32 -3.28 5.26
CA LEU A 99 -13.08 -3.58 4.04
C LEU A 99 -13.65 -5.00 4.08
N THR A 100 -12.83 -5.97 4.49
CA THR A 100 -13.27 -7.36 4.61
C THR A 100 -14.40 -7.52 5.61
N HIS A 101 -14.29 -6.93 6.79
CA HIS A 101 -15.35 -6.99 7.80
C HIS A 101 -16.67 -6.39 7.27
N HIS A 102 -16.60 -5.25 6.57
CA HIS A 102 -17.77 -4.64 5.95
C HIS A 102 -18.42 -5.58 4.93
N LEU A 103 -17.62 -6.13 4.00
CA LEU A 103 -18.11 -7.04 2.95
C LEU A 103 -18.65 -8.36 3.53
N CYS A 104 -18.01 -8.93 4.55
CA CYS A 104 -18.49 -10.15 5.21
C CYS A 104 -19.81 -9.92 5.97
N SER A 105 -19.99 -8.74 6.56
CA SER A 105 -21.18 -8.41 7.35
C SER A 105 -22.39 -8.04 6.49
N HIS A 106 -22.17 -7.41 5.33
CA HIS A 106 -23.22 -6.83 4.52
C HIS A 106 -23.36 -7.44 3.12
N GLY A 107 -22.39 -8.27 2.72
CA GLY A 107 -22.28 -8.82 1.37
C GLY A 107 -21.57 -7.84 0.41
N GLY A 108 -21.10 -8.39 -0.70
CA GLY A 108 -20.49 -7.60 -1.74
C GLY A 108 -19.12 -8.12 -2.19
N VAL A 109 -18.40 -7.29 -2.94
CA VAL A 109 -17.10 -7.62 -3.53
C VAL A 109 -16.19 -6.40 -3.53
N GLY A 110 -14.88 -6.61 -3.36
CA GLY A 110 -13.84 -5.60 -3.49
C GLY A 110 -12.93 -5.91 -4.68
N LEU A 111 -12.61 -4.90 -5.47
CA LEU A 111 -11.62 -4.94 -6.53
C LEU A 111 -10.50 -3.95 -6.18
N ILE A 112 -9.29 -4.47 -5.98
CA ILE A 112 -8.08 -3.68 -5.73
C ILE A 112 -7.22 -3.75 -6.97
N ILE A 113 -6.93 -2.60 -7.56
CA ILE A 113 -6.11 -2.44 -8.77
C ILE A 113 -4.94 -1.54 -8.39
N ASP A 114 -3.73 -2.09 -8.47
CA ASP A 114 -2.54 -1.35 -8.09
C ASP A 114 -1.29 -2.00 -8.69
N TYR A 115 -0.17 -1.29 -8.67
CA TYR A 115 1.12 -1.87 -9.02
C TYR A 115 1.85 -2.37 -7.78
N GLY A 116 2.46 -3.54 -7.90
CA GLY A 116 3.07 -4.20 -6.75
C GLY A 116 3.53 -5.62 -7.06
N TYR A 117 3.56 -6.44 -6.04
CA TYR A 117 4.10 -7.79 -6.10
C TYR A 117 3.27 -8.79 -5.29
N ASP A 118 3.38 -10.06 -5.69
CA ASP A 118 2.70 -11.21 -5.06
C ASP A 118 3.69 -12.14 -4.33
N ALA A 119 4.82 -11.63 -3.92
CA ALA A 119 5.82 -12.38 -3.19
C ALA A 119 6.50 -11.45 -2.18
N HIS A 120 7.11 -12.02 -1.16
CA HIS A 120 7.97 -11.21 -0.31
C HIS A 120 9.19 -10.78 -1.12
N ILE A 121 9.32 -9.49 -1.35
CA ILE A 121 10.49 -8.90 -1.98
C ILE A 121 11.24 -8.02 -0.98
N VAL A 122 12.51 -7.83 -1.25
CA VAL A 122 13.37 -6.83 -0.62
C VAL A 122 13.62 -5.72 -1.64
N GLY A 123 13.70 -4.49 -1.18
CA GLY A 123 13.97 -3.34 -2.04
C GLY A 123 13.42 -2.05 -1.47
N ASP A 124 13.76 -0.96 -2.14
CA ASP A 124 13.28 0.41 -1.89
C ASP A 124 12.37 0.78 -3.06
N THR A 125 11.07 0.73 -2.85
CA THR A 125 10.09 1.03 -3.91
C THR A 125 9.46 2.41 -3.73
N LEU A 126 9.79 3.12 -2.63
CA LEU A 126 9.28 4.46 -2.38
C LEU A 126 9.76 5.43 -3.47
N GLN A 127 8.83 6.10 -4.09
CA GLN A 127 9.10 7.05 -5.16
C GLN A 127 8.27 8.32 -5.00
N ALA A 128 8.74 9.38 -5.63
CA ALA A 128 8.07 10.68 -5.70
C ALA A 128 7.94 11.13 -7.16
N VAL A 129 6.77 11.63 -7.53
CA VAL A 129 6.48 12.11 -8.88
C VAL A 129 5.84 13.49 -8.83
N ILE A 130 6.37 14.42 -9.63
CA ILE A 130 5.78 15.75 -9.87
C ILE A 130 5.62 15.91 -11.39
N ASN A 131 4.43 16.25 -11.86
CA ASN A 131 4.15 16.48 -13.28
C ASN A 131 4.65 15.31 -14.17
N HIS A 132 4.38 14.07 -13.77
CA HIS A 132 4.81 12.84 -14.45
C HIS A 132 6.33 12.64 -14.54
N THR A 133 7.11 13.31 -13.70
CA THR A 133 8.57 13.19 -13.65
C THR A 133 9.00 12.78 -12.26
N TYR A 134 9.89 11.77 -12.18
CA TYR A 134 10.47 11.36 -10.92
C TYR A 134 11.31 12.47 -10.30
N THR A 135 11.14 12.65 -9.01
CA THR A 135 11.89 13.64 -8.23
C THR A 135 12.42 13.03 -6.92
N SER A 136 13.23 13.77 -6.20
CA SER A 136 13.66 13.34 -4.86
C SER A 136 12.50 13.35 -3.88
N ILE A 137 12.39 12.30 -3.07
CA ILE A 137 11.30 12.11 -2.10
C ILE A 137 11.21 13.25 -1.08
N LEU A 138 12.34 13.84 -0.72
CA LEU A 138 12.46 14.91 0.28
C LEU A 138 12.54 16.31 -0.32
N GLU A 139 12.55 16.41 -1.65
CA GLU A 139 12.48 17.69 -2.37
C GLU A 139 11.02 18.11 -2.47
N ALA A 140 10.67 19.32 -2.16
CA ALA A 140 9.32 19.86 -2.23
C ALA A 140 8.24 19.01 -1.49
N PRO A 141 8.32 18.84 -0.15
CA PRO A 141 7.34 18.11 0.63
C PRO A 141 5.93 18.69 0.46
N GLY A 142 4.98 17.83 0.15
CA GLY A 142 3.58 18.20 -0.10
C GLY A 142 3.24 18.56 -1.56
N GLU A 143 4.24 18.66 -2.44
CA GLU A 143 4.04 18.94 -3.87
C GLU A 143 4.11 17.67 -4.73
N ALA A 144 4.81 16.63 -4.26
CA ALA A 144 5.00 15.39 -4.97
C ALA A 144 3.97 14.34 -4.56
N ASP A 145 3.50 13.57 -5.52
CA ASP A 145 2.78 12.32 -5.27
C ASP A 145 3.79 11.26 -4.80
N LEU A 146 3.59 10.75 -3.59
CA LEU A 146 4.41 9.68 -3.03
C LEU A 146 3.70 8.35 -3.19
N SER A 147 4.41 7.35 -3.67
CA SER A 147 3.87 6.00 -3.80
C SER A 147 4.94 4.94 -3.54
N ALA A 148 4.47 3.74 -3.21
CA ALA A 148 5.30 2.55 -3.05
C ALA A 148 4.56 1.32 -3.58
N HIS A 149 5.29 0.28 -3.94
CA HIS A 149 4.67 -0.93 -4.47
C HIS A 149 3.84 -1.65 -3.42
N VAL A 150 2.69 -2.15 -3.83
CA VAL A 150 1.73 -2.85 -2.97
C VAL A 150 2.13 -4.31 -2.78
N ASP A 151 2.23 -4.75 -1.53
CA ASP A 151 2.40 -6.16 -1.16
C ASP A 151 1.04 -6.88 -1.18
N PHE A 152 0.64 -7.40 -2.33
CA PHE A 152 -0.63 -8.12 -2.49
C PHE A 152 -0.69 -9.40 -1.67
N LYS A 153 0.44 -10.06 -1.41
CA LYS A 153 0.50 -11.25 -0.56
C LYS A 153 0.11 -10.92 0.88
N THR A 154 0.63 -9.82 1.41
CA THR A 154 0.27 -9.35 2.76
C THR A 154 -1.18 -8.90 2.83
N ILE A 155 -1.70 -8.20 1.82
CA ILE A 155 -3.12 -7.82 1.73
C ILE A 155 -4.00 -9.07 1.70
N ALA A 156 -3.70 -10.05 0.86
CA ALA A 156 -4.46 -11.31 0.79
C ALA A 156 -4.46 -12.06 2.14
N GLY A 157 -3.33 -12.07 2.84
CA GLY A 157 -3.23 -12.61 4.20
C GLY A 157 -4.12 -11.87 5.20
N ALA A 158 -4.17 -10.54 5.11
CA ALA A 158 -5.01 -9.70 5.96
C ALA A 158 -6.51 -9.98 5.72
N VAL A 159 -6.92 -10.06 4.45
CA VAL A 159 -8.30 -10.43 4.04
C VAL A 159 -8.69 -11.79 4.59
N LYS A 160 -7.87 -12.82 4.37
CA LYS A 160 -8.11 -14.19 4.87
C LYS A 160 -8.22 -14.22 6.39
N SER A 161 -7.34 -13.50 7.10
CA SER A 161 -7.38 -13.42 8.57
C SER A 161 -8.62 -12.73 9.13
N ALA A 162 -9.30 -11.93 8.32
CA ALA A 162 -10.55 -11.25 8.63
C ALA A 162 -11.82 -12.04 8.16
N GLY A 163 -11.64 -13.26 7.64
CA GLY A 163 -12.74 -14.13 7.20
C GLY A 163 -13.16 -13.98 5.74
N GLY A 164 -12.44 -13.18 4.97
CA GLY A 164 -12.71 -12.97 3.53
C GLY A 164 -12.05 -14.02 2.64
N ILE A 165 -12.47 -14.03 1.39
CA ILE A 165 -11.92 -14.85 0.32
C ILE A 165 -11.21 -13.94 -0.69
N THR A 166 -10.06 -14.38 -1.20
CA THR A 166 -9.29 -13.64 -2.21
C THR A 166 -9.19 -14.42 -3.51
N TYR A 167 -9.29 -13.72 -4.62
CA TYR A 167 -9.05 -14.22 -5.97
C TYR A 167 -7.94 -13.38 -6.59
N GLY A 168 -6.96 -14.01 -7.23
CA GLY A 168 -5.77 -13.33 -7.74
C GLY A 168 -4.60 -13.31 -6.76
N PRO A 169 -3.63 -12.38 -6.92
CA PRO A 169 -3.64 -11.35 -7.95
C PRO A 169 -3.50 -11.90 -9.37
N VAL A 170 -4.00 -11.14 -10.32
CA VAL A 170 -3.79 -11.36 -11.75
C VAL A 170 -3.20 -10.09 -12.36
N THR A 171 -2.42 -10.23 -13.42
CA THR A 171 -1.89 -9.03 -14.10
C THR A 171 -3.03 -8.25 -14.75
N GLN A 172 -2.90 -6.93 -14.82
CA GLN A 172 -3.88 -6.05 -15.45
C GLN A 172 -4.18 -6.48 -16.91
N GLY A 173 -3.14 -6.87 -17.66
CA GLY A 173 -3.31 -7.36 -19.02
C GLY A 173 -4.17 -8.64 -19.11
N ASN A 174 -3.96 -9.60 -18.20
CA ASN A 174 -4.78 -10.82 -18.15
C ASN A 174 -6.21 -10.51 -17.71
N PHE A 175 -6.39 -9.61 -16.76
CA PHE A 175 -7.70 -9.16 -16.32
C PHE A 175 -8.48 -8.53 -17.49
N PHE A 176 -7.89 -7.60 -18.22
CA PHE A 176 -8.55 -6.98 -19.36
C PHE A 176 -8.82 -7.96 -20.52
N ARG A 177 -7.92 -8.90 -20.80
CA ARG A 177 -8.19 -9.94 -21.79
C ARG A 177 -9.40 -10.80 -21.41
N SER A 178 -9.51 -11.20 -20.14
CA SER A 178 -10.66 -11.96 -19.66
C SER A 178 -11.97 -11.18 -19.75
N LEU A 179 -11.93 -9.85 -19.76
CA LEU A 179 -13.07 -8.97 -20.00
C LEU A 179 -13.33 -8.66 -21.47
N GLY A 180 -12.55 -9.25 -22.39
CA GLY A 180 -12.74 -9.09 -23.83
C GLY A 180 -12.27 -7.76 -24.39
N ILE A 181 -11.20 -7.16 -23.82
CA ILE A 181 -10.66 -5.89 -24.33
C ILE A 181 -10.29 -5.95 -25.82
N GLU A 182 -9.81 -7.11 -26.28
CA GLU A 182 -9.41 -7.32 -27.68
C GLU A 182 -10.58 -7.20 -28.66
N ALA A 183 -11.81 -7.38 -28.19
CA ALA A 183 -13.01 -7.20 -29.01
C ALA A 183 -13.50 -5.73 -29.05
N ARG A 184 -12.85 -4.83 -28.33
CA ARG A 184 -13.22 -3.41 -28.22
C ARG A 184 -12.22 -2.45 -28.86
N VAL A 185 -11.15 -2.99 -29.43
CA VAL A 185 -10.09 -2.20 -30.12
C VAL A 185 -10.32 -2.18 -31.61
#